data_cd333907abd24a49548e1481f69d8ec3
#
_entry.id   cd333907abd24a49548e1481f69d8ec3
#
_cell.length_a   1.000
_cell.length_b   1.000
_cell.length_c   1.000
_cell.angle_alpha   90.00
_cell.angle_beta   90.00
_cell.angle_gamma   90.00
#
_symmetry.space_group_name_H-M   'P 1'
#
loop_
_entity.id
_entity.type
_entity.pdbx_description
1 polymer ?
#
loop_
_entity_poly.entity_id
_entity_poly.type
_entity_poly.pdbx_seq_one_letter_code
_entity_poly.pdbx_strand_id
1 'polypeptide(L)'
;MTVQPLKRRRAPRGSGEHLREEILDAATDLLLETGHAKAVSIRSVALRVGVTPPSIYLHFADKDALLDAVCARYFERLDEEMQQVAADETSNLDRLRAQGMAYVRFALKTPELYRIAMMGEGRLGSDVDVTLNSSAFVHMCNSVESLMAEGVYPPGDSTMAALELWTVAHGVAAQLISRPYLPFGDVEAFAERVLSAVCCGQIAYGVMGPDVSPNEAVARIKGQARG
;
A
#
# COMPACT_ATOMS: atom_id res chain seq x y z
N MET A 1 38.71 -19.43 2.61
CA MET A 1 37.94 -20.68 2.38
C MET A 1 36.93 -20.39 1.29
N THR A 2 37.10 -20.94 0.11
CA THR A 2 36.23 -20.71 -1.06
C THR A 2 35.02 -21.65 -0.95
N VAL A 3 33.86 -21.11 -0.65
CA VAL A 3 32.60 -21.88 -0.61
C VAL A 3 32.24 -22.16 -2.06
N GLN A 4 32.28 -23.43 -2.47
CA GLN A 4 31.83 -23.86 -3.79
C GLN A 4 30.28 -23.81 -3.80
N PRO A 5 29.66 -23.22 -4.85
CA PRO A 5 28.22 -23.22 -4.98
C PRO A 5 27.71 -24.64 -5.25
N LEU A 6 26.74 -25.10 -4.46
CA LEU A 6 26.03 -26.37 -4.67
C LEU A 6 25.36 -26.35 -6.06
N LYS A 7 25.83 -27.20 -6.97
CA LYS A 7 25.22 -27.40 -8.29
C LYS A 7 23.80 -27.97 -8.14
N ARG A 8 22.78 -27.15 -8.33
CA ARG A 8 21.38 -27.60 -8.36
C ARG A 8 21.16 -28.53 -9.55
N ARG A 9 20.53 -29.67 -9.33
CA ARG A 9 20.14 -30.64 -10.38
C ARG A 9 19.17 -29.95 -11.35
N ARG A 10 19.24 -30.29 -12.66
CA ARG A 10 18.35 -29.81 -13.71
C ARG A 10 16.89 -30.07 -13.27
N ALA A 11 16.08 -29.01 -13.17
CA ALA A 11 14.74 -29.06 -12.64
C ALA A 11 13.74 -29.72 -13.61
N PRO A 12 12.68 -30.42 -13.12
CA PRO A 12 11.61 -30.98 -13.92
C PRO A 12 10.82 -29.90 -14.66
N ARG A 13 10.10 -30.29 -15.75
CA ARG A 13 9.15 -29.38 -16.44
C ARG A 13 8.09 -28.92 -15.42
N GLY A 14 7.84 -27.61 -15.34
CA GLY A 14 6.96 -26.95 -14.34
C GLY A 14 7.69 -26.13 -13.29
N SER A 15 9.04 -26.16 -13.23
CA SER A 15 9.84 -25.46 -12.25
C SER A 15 10.09 -23.98 -12.55
N GLY A 16 9.61 -23.46 -13.67
CA GLY A 16 9.81 -22.07 -14.05
C GLY A 16 9.07 -21.10 -13.11
N GLU A 17 7.80 -21.34 -12.85
CA GLU A 17 7.02 -20.51 -11.89
C GLU A 17 7.61 -20.59 -10.47
N HIS A 18 7.98 -21.78 -10.03
CA HIS A 18 8.60 -21.94 -8.71
C HIS A 18 9.93 -21.18 -8.61
N LEU A 19 10.76 -21.19 -9.66
CA LEU A 19 11.99 -20.43 -9.68
C LEU A 19 11.72 -18.90 -9.70
N ARG A 20 10.68 -18.46 -10.38
CA ARG A 20 10.27 -17.05 -10.38
C ARG A 20 9.92 -16.59 -8.96
N GLU A 21 9.14 -17.38 -8.22
CA GLU A 21 8.78 -17.08 -6.83
C GLU A 21 10.01 -17.12 -5.90
N GLU A 22 10.90 -18.11 -6.02
CA GLU A 22 12.15 -18.15 -5.25
C GLU A 22 13.03 -16.92 -5.50
N ILE A 23 13.05 -16.40 -6.73
CA ILE A 23 13.78 -15.17 -7.09
C ILE A 23 13.15 -13.95 -6.41
N LEU A 24 11.82 -13.84 -6.44
CA LEU A 24 11.09 -12.75 -5.78
C LEU A 24 11.26 -12.78 -4.26
N ASP A 25 11.19 -13.96 -3.65
CA ASP A 25 11.44 -14.13 -2.22
C ASP A 25 12.86 -13.70 -1.85
N ALA A 26 13.85 -14.18 -2.59
CA ALA A 26 15.24 -13.82 -2.34
C ALA A 26 15.52 -12.31 -2.52
N ALA A 27 14.88 -11.67 -3.49
CA ALA A 27 14.98 -10.22 -3.68
C ALA A 27 14.30 -9.45 -2.55
N THR A 28 13.12 -9.90 -2.12
CA THR A 28 12.39 -9.33 -0.98
C THR A 28 13.20 -9.43 0.31
N ASP A 29 13.76 -10.61 0.61
CA ASP A 29 14.58 -10.83 1.79
C ASP A 29 15.82 -9.93 1.80
N LEU A 30 16.50 -9.80 0.65
CA LEU A 30 17.65 -8.90 0.52
C LEU A 30 17.28 -7.44 0.76
N LEU A 31 16.09 -7.00 0.34
CA LEU A 31 15.58 -5.66 0.62
C LEU A 31 15.31 -5.47 2.12
N LEU A 32 14.63 -6.41 2.75
CA LEU A 32 14.31 -6.35 4.17
C LEU A 32 15.56 -6.41 5.06
N GLU A 33 16.55 -7.24 4.70
CA GLU A 33 17.80 -7.36 5.45
C GLU A 33 18.70 -6.13 5.36
N THR A 34 18.74 -5.49 4.18
CA THR A 34 19.70 -4.42 3.88
C THR A 34 19.10 -3.02 3.97
N GLY A 35 17.79 -2.90 3.88
CA GLY A 35 17.09 -1.63 3.87
C GLY A 35 17.29 -0.78 2.59
N HIS A 36 17.92 -1.33 1.54
CA HIS A 36 18.28 -0.52 0.37
C HIS A 36 18.15 -1.29 -0.96
N ALA A 37 17.42 -0.72 -1.92
CA ALA A 37 17.32 -1.24 -3.29
C ALA A 37 18.70 -1.41 -3.99
N LYS A 38 19.71 -0.63 -3.57
CA LYS A 38 21.08 -0.74 -4.12
C LYS A 38 21.77 -2.05 -3.77
N ALA A 39 21.40 -2.68 -2.64
CA ALA A 39 21.97 -3.97 -2.22
C ALA A 39 21.40 -5.14 -3.03
N VAL A 40 20.23 -4.99 -3.62
CA VAL A 40 19.65 -5.97 -4.53
C VAL A 40 20.33 -5.86 -5.89
N SER A 41 20.99 -6.90 -6.31
CA SER A 41 21.57 -7.05 -7.64
C SER A 41 21.26 -8.43 -8.19
N ILE A 42 21.22 -8.57 -9.52
CA ILE A 42 21.01 -9.88 -10.16
C ILE A 42 21.98 -10.92 -9.63
N ARG A 43 23.23 -10.53 -9.32
CA ARG A 43 24.24 -11.42 -8.75
C ARG A 43 23.93 -11.84 -7.30
N SER A 44 23.51 -10.88 -6.44
CA SER A 44 23.16 -11.20 -5.03
C SER A 44 21.94 -12.10 -4.95
N VAL A 45 20.93 -11.85 -5.79
CA VAL A 45 19.73 -12.69 -5.87
C VAL A 45 20.08 -14.08 -6.41
N ALA A 46 20.84 -14.18 -7.50
CA ALA A 46 21.27 -15.47 -8.05
C ALA A 46 22.06 -16.30 -7.04
N LEU A 47 22.95 -15.65 -6.28
CA LEU A 47 23.72 -16.32 -5.21
C LEU A 47 22.78 -16.85 -4.11
N ARG A 48 21.79 -16.07 -3.68
CA ARG A 48 20.83 -16.46 -2.63
C ARG A 48 19.96 -17.63 -3.06
N VAL A 49 19.46 -17.62 -4.29
CA VAL A 49 18.64 -18.69 -4.86
C VAL A 49 19.46 -19.93 -5.21
N GLY A 50 20.79 -19.79 -5.36
CA GLY A 50 21.67 -20.88 -5.77
C GLY A 50 21.60 -21.19 -7.27
N VAL A 51 21.36 -20.15 -8.10
CA VAL A 51 21.30 -20.26 -9.56
C VAL A 51 22.37 -19.36 -10.22
N THR A 52 22.49 -19.43 -11.54
CA THR A 52 23.36 -18.53 -12.28
C THR A 52 22.63 -17.23 -12.67
N PRO A 53 23.34 -16.08 -12.78
CA PRO A 53 22.70 -14.84 -13.24
C PRO A 53 21.89 -14.96 -14.55
N PRO A 54 22.34 -15.70 -15.59
CA PRO A 54 21.52 -15.95 -16.76
C PRO A 54 20.17 -16.60 -16.48
N SER A 55 20.05 -17.39 -15.41
CA SER A 55 18.77 -18.01 -15.03
C SER A 55 17.77 -16.97 -14.51
N ILE A 56 18.23 -15.87 -13.89
CA ILE A 56 17.37 -14.76 -13.46
C ILE A 56 16.81 -14.03 -14.68
N TYR A 57 17.64 -13.78 -15.70
CA TYR A 57 17.24 -13.08 -16.92
C TYR A 57 16.20 -13.82 -17.77
N LEU A 58 15.97 -15.11 -17.51
CA LEU A 58 14.87 -15.84 -18.14
C LEU A 58 13.49 -15.44 -17.57
N HIS A 59 13.46 -14.82 -16.36
CA HIS A 59 12.24 -14.43 -15.66
C HIS A 59 12.05 -12.92 -15.57
N PHE A 60 13.15 -12.17 -15.49
CA PHE A 60 13.15 -10.71 -15.34
C PHE A 60 14.18 -10.10 -16.29
N ALA A 61 13.73 -9.17 -17.14
CA ALA A 61 14.56 -8.56 -18.18
C ALA A 61 15.81 -7.87 -17.60
N ASP A 62 15.66 -7.24 -16.45
CA ASP A 62 16.71 -6.53 -15.74
C ASP A 62 16.39 -6.45 -14.23
N LYS A 63 17.20 -5.71 -13.49
CA LYS A 63 17.02 -5.47 -12.06
C LYS A 63 15.73 -4.69 -11.78
N ASP A 64 15.41 -3.73 -12.64
CA ASP A 64 14.28 -2.85 -12.43
C ASP A 64 12.96 -3.63 -12.60
N ALA A 65 12.86 -4.50 -13.61
CA ALA A 65 11.74 -5.43 -13.78
C ALA A 65 11.58 -6.38 -12.58
N LEU A 66 12.70 -6.82 -11.97
CA LEU A 66 12.63 -7.62 -10.74
C LEU A 66 12.10 -6.81 -9.57
N LEU A 67 12.55 -5.55 -9.39
CA LEU A 67 12.06 -4.68 -8.32
C LEU A 67 10.60 -4.31 -8.52
N ASP A 68 10.17 -4.02 -9.75
CA ASP A 68 8.78 -3.76 -10.09
C ASP A 68 7.89 -4.95 -9.68
N ALA A 69 8.31 -6.18 -9.98
CA ALA A 69 7.57 -7.37 -9.59
C ALA A 69 7.54 -7.61 -8.06
N VAL A 70 8.60 -7.24 -7.34
CA VAL A 70 8.59 -7.24 -5.85
C VAL A 70 7.59 -6.23 -5.33
N CYS A 71 7.53 -5.03 -5.91
CA CYS A 71 6.56 -4.00 -5.55
C CYS A 71 5.12 -4.44 -5.87
N ALA A 72 4.88 -5.04 -7.03
CA ALA A 72 3.56 -5.58 -7.39
C ALA A 72 3.07 -6.59 -6.34
N ARG A 73 3.93 -7.55 -5.96
CA ARG A 73 3.60 -8.52 -4.89
C ARG A 73 3.40 -7.87 -3.51
N TYR A 74 4.09 -6.75 -3.23
CA TYR A 74 3.85 -5.96 -2.03
C TYR A 74 2.41 -5.41 -2.00
N PHE A 75 1.92 -4.85 -3.12
CA PHE A 75 0.56 -4.33 -3.21
C PHE A 75 -0.51 -5.42 -3.18
N GLU A 76 -0.26 -6.56 -3.79
CA GLU A 76 -1.15 -7.73 -3.67
C GLU A 76 -1.34 -8.15 -2.20
N ARG A 77 -0.24 -8.25 -1.44
CA ARG A 77 -0.30 -8.57 0.00
C ARG A 77 -0.97 -7.48 0.83
N LEU A 78 -0.74 -6.22 0.50
CA LEU A 78 -1.43 -5.09 1.14
C LEU A 78 -2.94 -5.20 0.91
N ASP A 79 -3.37 -5.46 -0.32
CA ASP A 79 -4.77 -5.63 -0.66
C ASP A 79 -5.40 -6.80 0.12
N GLU A 80 -4.73 -7.95 0.16
CA GLU A 80 -5.18 -9.10 0.95
C GLU A 80 -5.39 -8.75 2.42
N GLU A 81 -4.42 -8.05 3.08
CA GLU A 81 -4.57 -7.60 4.48
C GLU A 81 -5.74 -6.61 4.63
N MET A 82 -5.91 -5.66 3.70
CA MET A 82 -7.01 -4.69 3.73
C MET A 82 -8.36 -5.37 3.57
N GLN A 83 -8.50 -6.33 2.65
CA GLN A 83 -9.74 -7.08 2.44
C GLN A 83 -10.08 -7.98 3.63
N GLN A 84 -9.08 -8.62 4.21
CA GLN A 84 -9.26 -9.48 5.38
C GLN A 84 -9.86 -8.69 6.56
N VAL A 85 -9.29 -7.53 6.91
CA VAL A 85 -9.83 -6.73 8.03
C VAL A 85 -11.18 -6.11 7.70
N ALA A 86 -11.45 -5.78 6.44
CA ALA A 86 -12.73 -5.24 6.01
C ALA A 86 -13.85 -6.28 6.06
N ALA A 87 -13.56 -7.56 5.88
CA ALA A 87 -14.54 -8.64 5.92
C ALA A 87 -15.20 -8.82 7.30
N ASP A 88 -14.49 -8.48 8.37
CA ASP A 88 -14.97 -8.59 9.76
C ASP A 88 -15.91 -7.43 10.15
N GLU A 89 -15.96 -6.35 9.35
CA GLU A 89 -16.71 -5.15 9.65
C GLU A 89 -18.13 -5.18 9.05
N THR A 90 -19.09 -4.65 9.80
CA THR A 90 -20.51 -4.70 9.42
C THR A 90 -20.96 -3.48 8.63
N SER A 91 -20.36 -2.31 8.84
CA SER A 91 -20.69 -1.08 8.10
C SER A 91 -19.64 -0.74 7.05
N ASN A 92 -20.04 -0.11 5.95
CA ASN A 92 -19.11 0.35 4.91
C ASN A 92 -18.13 1.41 5.44
N LEU A 93 -18.55 2.21 6.42
CA LEU A 93 -17.67 3.20 7.06
C LEU A 93 -16.57 2.53 7.91
N ASP A 94 -16.94 1.52 8.71
CA ASP A 94 -15.97 0.76 9.50
C ASP A 94 -15.01 -0.04 8.61
N ARG A 95 -15.50 -0.62 7.50
CA ARG A 95 -14.66 -1.26 6.48
C ARG A 95 -13.63 -0.31 5.92
N LEU A 96 -14.04 0.86 5.49
CA LEU A 96 -13.13 1.88 4.94
C LEU A 96 -12.08 2.31 5.98
N ARG A 97 -12.49 2.52 7.24
CA ARG A 97 -11.61 2.85 8.35
C ARG A 97 -10.61 1.73 8.64
N ALA A 98 -11.07 0.48 8.70
CA ALA A 98 -10.22 -0.69 8.91
C ALA A 98 -9.19 -0.85 7.78
N GLN A 99 -9.58 -0.65 6.52
CA GLN A 99 -8.68 -0.64 5.36
C GLN A 99 -7.60 0.43 5.49
N GLY A 100 -7.96 1.66 5.86
CA GLY A 100 -7.00 2.75 6.07
C GLY A 100 -6.00 2.44 7.18
N MET A 101 -6.44 1.86 8.29
CA MET A 101 -5.57 1.44 9.39
C MET A 101 -4.67 0.27 8.98
N ALA A 102 -5.19 -0.71 8.22
CA ALA A 102 -4.39 -1.82 7.69
C ALA A 102 -3.28 -1.31 6.77
N TYR A 103 -3.58 -0.33 5.90
CA TYR A 103 -2.59 0.32 5.06
C TYR A 103 -1.42 0.90 5.87
N VAL A 104 -1.72 1.69 6.91
CA VAL A 104 -0.69 2.31 7.77
C VAL A 104 0.12 1.23 8.49
N ARG A 105 -0.53 0.23 9.11
CA ARG A 105 0.13 -0.88 9.81
C ARG A 105 1.03 -1.68 8.90
N PHE A 106 0.58 -2.00 7.69
CA PHE A 106 1.35 -2.74 6.70
C PHE A 106 2.61 -1.97 6.27
N ALA A 107 2.48 -0.67 6.01
CA ALA A 107 3.60 0.20 5.69
C ALA A 107 4.64 0.25 6.83
N LEU A 108 4.19 0.31 8.08
CA LEU A 108 5.07 0.35 9.26
C LEU A 108 5.77 -0.99 9.54
N LYS A 109 5.15 -2.12 9.17
CA LYS A 109 5.78 -3.46 9.28
C LYS A 109 6.95 -3.64 8.30
N THR A 110 6.87 -3.01 7.13
CA THR A 110 7.82 -3.21 6.01
C THR A 110 8.26 -1.88 5.39
N PRO A 111 8.87 -0.96 6.19
CA PRO A 111 9.15 0.42 5.77
C PRO A 111 10.06 0.52 4.55
N GLU A 112 10.97 -0.45 4.35
CA GLU A 112 11.89 -0.43 3.21
C GLU A 112 11.18 -0.79 1.90
N LEU A 113 10.28 -1.79 1.93
CA LEU A 113 9.43 -2.11 0.79
C LEU A 113 8.48 -0.96 0.48
N TYR A 114 7.89 -0.34 1.51
CA TYR A 114 7.05 0.84 1.35
C TYR A 114 7.79 1.99 0.66
N ARG A 115 9.04 2.30 1.08
CA ARG A 115 9.85 3.35 0.43
C ARG A 115 10.08 3.05 -1.05
N ILE A 116 10.38 1.81 -1.39
CA ILE A 116 10.64 1.43 -2.78
C ILE A 116 9.36 1.49 -3.61
N ALA A 117 8.27 0.93 -3.08
CA ALA A 117 7.01 0.82 -3.78
C ALA A 117 6.29 2.17 -3.93
N MET A 118 6.34 3.02 -2.90
CA MET A 118 5.55 4.25 -2.84
C MET A 118 6.34 5.54 -3.08
N MET A 119 7.65 5.53 -2.86
CA MET A 119 8.50 6.72 -2.97
C MET A 119 9.50 6.61 -4.13
N GLY A 120 9.49 5.51 -4.87
CA GLY A 120 10.25 5.33 -6.10
C GLY A 120 9.68 6.14 -7.27
N GLU A 121 10.46 6.29 -8.35
CA GLU A 121 9.98 6.87 -9.59
C GLU A 121 9.02 5.86 -10.26
N GLY A 122 7.72 6.09 -10.12
CA GLY A 122 6.69 5.31 -10.82
C GLY A 122 6.87 5.44 -12.32
N ARG A 123 6.96 4.30 -13.02
CA ARG A 123 6.93 4.26 -14.48
C ARG A 123 5.51 3.89 -14.93
N LEU A 124 4.91 4.75 -15.76
CA LEU A 124 3.59 4.49 -16.34
C LEU A 124 3.58 3.14 -17.04
N GLY A 125 2.67 2.25 -16.68
CA GLY A 125 2.56 0.90 -17.24
C GLY A 125 3.50 -0.12 -16.60
N SER A 126 4.17 0.20 -15.47
CA SER A 126 4.87 -0.80 -14.65
C SER A 126 3.89 -1.77 -13.96
N ASP A 127 4.38 -2.94 -13.52
CA ASP A 127 3.57 -3.90 -12.78
C ASP A 127 2.97 -3.27 -11.50
N VAL A 128 3.67 -2.30 -10.89
CA VAL A 128 3.21 -1.53 -9.74
C VAL A 128 2.00 -0.67 -10.09
N ASP A 129 2.06 0.04 -11.23
CA ASP A 129 0.97 0.91 -11.70
C ASP A 129 -0.29 0.08 -11.99
N VAL A 130 -0.12 -1.08 -12.65
CA VAL A 130 -1.20 -2.03 -12.94
C VAL A 130 -1.82 -2.57 -11.65
N THR A 131 -1.00 -2.93 -10.65
CA THR A 131 -1.48 -3.48 -9.38
C THR A 131 -2.24 -2.42 -8.57
N LEU A 132 -1.76 -1.19 -8.49
CA LEU A 132 -2.47 -0.08 -7.85
C LEU A 132 -3.84 0.18 -8.48
N ASN A 133 -3.93 0.09 -9.82
CA ASN A 133 -5.19 0.28 -10.54
C ASN A 133 -6.14 -0.93 -10.41
N SER A 134 -5.63 -2.12 -10.11
CA SER A 134 -6.43 -3.36 -10.11
C SER A 134 -6.86 -3.86 -8.74
N SER A 135 -6.20 -3.45 -7.64
CA SER A 135 -6.45 -4.07 -6.34
C SER A 135 -6.88 -3.10 -5.23
N ALA A 136 -5.99 -2.74 -4.34
CA ALA A 136 -6.31 -2.00 -3.11
C ALA A 136 -7.05 -0.67 -3.36
N PHE A 137 -6.67 0.08 -4.39
CA PHE A 137 -7.30 1.35 -4.73
C PHE A 137 -8.71 1.15 -5.30
N VAL A 138 -8.93 0.15 -6.16
CA VAL A 138 -10.25 -0.18 -6.71
C VAL A 138 -11.20 -0.61 -5.59
N HIS A 139 -10.75 -1.45 -4.65
CA HIS A 139 -11.57 -1.87 -3.51
C HIS A 139 -11.94 -0.68 -2.61
N MET A 140 -11.02 0.27 -2.42
CA MET A 140 -11.31 1.50 -1.69
C MET A 140 -12.33 2.37 -2.43
N CYS A 141 -12.22 2.53 -3.75
CA CYS A 141 -13.23 3.22 -4.58
C CYS A 141 -14.62 2.58 -4.41
N ASN A 142 -14.71 1.25 -4.44
CA ASN A 142 -15.96 0.53 -4.24
C ASN A 142 -16.58 0.78 -2.85
N SER A 143 -15.72 0.85 -1.81
CA SER A 143 -16.17 1.19 -0.45
C SER A 143 -16.72 2.63 -0.39
N VAL A 144 -16.06 3.57 -1.03
CA VAL A 144 -16.51 4.97 -1.15
C VAL A 144 -17.81 5.06 -1.94
N GLU A 145 -17.94 4.36 -3.05
CA GLU A 145 -19.15 4.29 -3.87
C GLU A 145 -20.36 3.78 -3.07
N SER A 146 -20.14 2.76 -2.25
CA SER A 146 -21.16 2.24 -1.35
C SER A 146 -21.62 3.29 -0.33
N LEU A 147 -20.69 4.06 0.27
CA LEU A 147 -20.99 5.15 1.20
C LEU A 147 -21.74 6.31 0.53
N MET A 148 -21.43 6.62 -0.73
CA MET A 148 -22.18 7.59 -1.52
C MET A 148 -23.61 7.09 -1.81
N ALA A 149 -23.76 5.82 -2.16
CA ALA A 149 -25.08 5.20 -2.41
C ALA A 149 -25.93 5.15 -1.13
N GLU A 150 -25.33 4.98 0.03
CA GLU A 150 -25.98 5.03 1.34
C GLU A 150 -26.34 6.47 1.79
N GLY A 151 -25.87 7.49 1.09
CA GLY A 151 -26.02 8.90 1.47
C GLY A 151 -25.15 9.33 2.66
N VAL A 152 -24.15 8.53 3.04
CA VAL A 152 -23.18 8.85 4.11
C VAL A 152 -22.14 9.84 3.60
N TYR A 153 -21.65 9.63 2.38
CA TYR A 153 -20.76 10.57 1.68
C TYR A 153 -21.54 11.37 0.63
N PRO A 154 -21.05 12.56 0.24
CA PRO A 154 -21.72 13.35 -0.79
C PRO A 154 -21.66 12.60 -2.13
N PRO A 155 -22.70 12.71 -2.98
CA PRO A 155 -22.65 12.17 -4.32
C PRO A 155 -21.57 12.87 -5.13
N GLY A 156 -20.81 12.12 -5.95
CA GLY A 156 -19.72 12.69 -6.74
C GLY A 156 -18.85 11.62 -7.39
N ASP A 157 -17.61 11.98 -7.64
CA ASP A 157 -16.59 11.08 -8.18
C ASP A 157 -15.95 10.26 -7.05
N SER A 158 -16.29 8.97 -6.99
CA SER A 158 -15.77 8.04 -5.98
C SER A 158 -14.24 7.89 -6.05
N THR A 159 -13.67 8.02 -7.26
CA THR A 159 -12.22 7.96 -7.47
C THR A 159 -11.53 9.15 -6.81
N MET A 160 -12.07 10.36 -6.96
CA MET A 160 -11.52 11.55 -6.32
C MET A 160 -11.60 11.48 -4.80
N ALA A 161 -12.75 11.09 -4.24
CA ALA A 161 -12.90 10.91 -2.80
C ALA A 161 -11.98 9.81 -2.24
N ALA A 162 -11.81 8.71 -2.97
CA ALA A 162 -10.86 7.66 -2.60
C ALA A 162 -9.40 8.16 -2.64
N LEU A 163 -9.01 8.97 -3.63
CA LEU A 163 -7.69 9.59 -3.70
C LEU A 163 -7.41 10.53 -2.53
N GLU A 164 -8.39 11.31 -2.08
CA GLU A 164 -8.28 12.16 -0.90
C GLU A 164 -7.98 11.34 0.36
N LEU A 165 -8.77 10.28 0.59
CA LEU A 165 -8.60 9.36 1.71
C LEU A 165 -7.25 8.66 1.67
N TRP A 166 -6.88 8.13 0.49
CA TRP A 166 -5.60 7.46 0.29
C TRP A 166 -4.42 8.39 0.49
N THR A 167 -4.50 9.63 0.00
CA THR A 167 -3.47 10.65 0.21
C THR A 167 -3.21 10.88 1.70
N VAL A 168 -4.25 10.89 2.52
CA VAL A 168 -4.11 11.05 3.98
C VAL A 168 -3.46 9.81 4.59
N ALA A 169 -3.90 8.60 4.26
CA ALA A 169 -3.32 7.37 4.76
C ALA A 169 -1.83 7.23 4.36
N HIS A 170 -1.53 7.54 3.09
CA HIS A 170 -0.16 7.60 2.59
C HIS A 170 0.68 8.64 3.33
N GLY A 171 0.15 9.85 3.53
CA GLY A 171 0.81 10.91 4.27
C GLY A 171 1.14 10.52 5.71
N VAL A 172 0.21 9.86 6.41
CA VAL A 172 0.42 9.33 7.76
C VAL A 172 1.55 8.30 7.76
N ALA A 173 1.47 7.27 6.90
CA ALA A 173 2.49 6.24 6.81
C ALA A 173 3.88 6.82 6.45
N ALA A 174 3.94 7.69 5.45
CA ALA A 174 5.17 8.34 5.02
C ALA A 174 5.84 9.17 6.13
N GLN A 175 5.06 9.93 6.91
CA GLN A 175 5.58 10.73 8.02
C GLN A 175 6.11 9.84 9.15
N LEU A 176 5.36 8.81 9.54
CA LEU A 176 5.75 7.88 10.60
C LEU A 176 7.03 7.11 10.24
N ILE A 177 7.20 6.74 8.97
CA ILE A 177 8.38 6.01 8.47
C ILE A 177 9.59 6.94 8.29
N SER A 178 9.39 8.14 7.75
CA SER A 178 10.50 9.04 7.42
C SER A 178 10.97 9.89 8.59
N ARG A 179 10.11 10.13 9.58
CA ARG A 179 10.37 11.00 10.73
C ARG A 179 9.92 10.40 12.06
N PRO A 180 10.41 9.19 12.43
CA PRO A 180 9.94 8.49 13.63
C PRO A 180 10.25 9.20 14.96
N TYR A 181 11.11 10.22 14.94
CA TYR A 181 11.49 11.03 16.11
C TYR A 181 10.51 12.19 16.41
N LEU A 182 9.52 12.42 15.55
CA LEU A 182 8.51 13.44 15.86
C LEU A 182 7.60 12.97 17.01
N PRO A 183 7.07 13.89 17.82
CA PRO A 183 6.31 13.55 19.01
C PRO A 183 4.86 13.10 18.67
N PHE A 184 4.70 12.04 17.90
CA PHE A 184 3.38 11.50 17.53
C PHE A 184 2.62 10.92 18.73
N GLY A 185 3.34 10.55 19.80
CA GLY A 185 2.79 9.79 20.92
C GLY A 185 2.54 8.34 20.56
N ASP A 186 1.39 7.81 20.91
CA ASP A 186 0.96 6.50 20.43
C ASP A 186 0.65 6.58 18.93
N VAL A 187 1.42 5.83 18.15
CA VAL A 187 1.41 5.86 16.68
C VAL A 187 0.08 5.35 16.13
N GLU A 188 -0.49 4.32 16.75
CA GLU A 188 -1.77 3.74 16.38
C GLU A 188 -2.90 4.75 16.62
N ALA A 189 -2.96 5.34 17.81
CA ALA A 189 -3.95 6.36 18.15
C ALA A 189 -3.80 7.63 17.29
N PHE A 190 -2.58 7.99 16.92
CA PHE A 190 -2.34 9.10 16.00
C PHE A 190 -2.91 8.81 14.62
N ALA A 191 -2.58 7.66 14.03
CA ALA A 191 -3.09 7.25 12.72
C ALA A 191 -4.62 7.19 12.71
N GLU A 192 -5.21 6.53 13.69
CA GLU A 192 -6.67 6.41 13.87
C GLU A 192 -7.34 7.79 13.89
N ARG A 193 -6.81 8.72 14.68
CA ARG A 193 -7.37 10.08 14.79
C ARG A 193 -7.32 10.84 13.46
N VAL A 194 -6.21 10.75 12.74
CA VAL A 194 -6.05 11.48 11.46
C VAL A 194 -6.96 10.89 10.38
N LEU A 195 -7.03 9.56 10.27
CA LEU A 195 -7.90 8.87 9.33
C LEU A 195 -9.39 9.12 9.64
N SER A 196 -9.77 9.07 10.92
CA SER A 196 -11.14 9.38 11.35
C SER A 196 -11.51 10.83 11.03
N ALA A 197 -10.59 11.77 11.17
CA ALA A 197 -10.85 13.17 10.86
C ALA A 197 -11.20 13.40 9.38
N VAL A 198 -10.52 12.72 8.44
CA VAL A 198 -10.84 12.84 7.02
C VAL A 198 -12.17 12.14 6.69
N CYS A 199 -12.45 10.98 7.27
CA CYS A 199 -13.76 10.33 7.11
C CYS A 199 -14.91 11.22 7.62
N CYS A 200 -14.76 11.83 8.80
CA CYS A 200 -15.72 12.80 9.33
C CYS A 200 -15.86 14.04 8.43
N GLY A 201 -14.77 14.47 7.80
CA GLY A 201 -14.78 15.56 6.82
C GLY A 201 -15.68 15.23 5.63
N GLN A 202 -15.56 14.03 5.06
CA GLN A 202 -16.42 13.58 3.97
C GLN A 202 -17.90 13.50 4.38
N ILE A 203 -18.18 12.99 5.58
CA ILE A 203 -19.55 12.96 6.12
C ILE A 203 -20.10 14.39 6.27
N ALA A 204 -19.29 15.33 6.77
CA ALA A 204 -19.69 16.73 6.90
C ALA A 204 -20.01 17.36 5.54
N TYR A 205 -19.24 17.08 4.50
CA TYR A 205 -19.55 17.49 3.12
C TYR A 205 -20.87 16.88 2.61
N GLY A 206 -21.17 15.62 2.96
CA GLY A 206 -22.43 14.97 2.65
C GLY A 206 -23.64 15.71 3.23
N VAL A 207 -23.52 16.20 4.48
CA VAL A 207 -24.58 16.91 5.19
C VAL A 207 -24.68 18.39 4.81
N MET A 208 -23.53 19.05 4.63
CA MET A 208 -23.43 20.51 4.46
C MET A 208 -23.28 20.95 2.99
N GLY A 209 -22.99 20.02 2.09
CA GLY A 209 -22.62 20.26 0.70
C GLY A 209 -21.11 20.33 0.48
N PRO A 210 -20.63 19.89 -0.71
CA PRO A 210 -19.18 19.77 -1.00
C PRO A 210 -18.46 21.11 -1.07
N ASP A 211 -19.17 22.21 -1.34
CA ASP A 211 -18.61 23.55 -1.49
C ASP A 211 -18.59 24.35 -0.19
N VAL A 212 -19.00 23.74 0.94
CA VAL A 212 -19.03 24.46 2.22
C VAL A 212 -17.64 24.85 2.68
N SER A 213 -17.43 26.14 2.92
CA SER A 213 -16.17 26.60 3.51
C SER A 213 -16.05 26.23 4.99
N PRO A 214 -14.82 26.12 5.55
CA PRO A 214 -14.63 25.83 6.97
C PRO A 214 -15.36 26.83 7.90
N ASN A 215 -15.42 28.11 7.51
CA ASN A 215 -16.11 29.13 8.30
C ASN A 215 -17.65 28.93 8.28
N GLU A 216 -18.21 28.60 7.14
CA GLU A 216 -19.64 28.26 7.03
C GLU A 216 -19.99 27.00 7.80
N ALA A 217 -19.12 25.96 7.73
CA ALA A 217 -19.32 24.74 8.52
C ALA A 217 -19.37 25.03 10.01
N VAL A 218 -18.44 25.87 10.53
CA VAL A 218 -18.46 26.32 11.93
C VAL A 218 -19.74 27.08 12.28
N ALA A 219 -20.21 27.97 11.40
CA ALA A 219 -21.42 28.74 11.63
C ALA A 219 -22.66 27.82 11.72
N ARG A 220 -22.77 26.82 10.81
CA ARG A 220 -23.89 25.85 10.81
C ARG A 220 -23.87 24.98 12.05
N ILE A 221 -22.72 24.40 12.44
CA ILE A 221 -22.58 23.59 13.66
C ILE A 221 -22.97 24.39 14.90
N LYS A 222 -22.50 25.64 15.04
CA LYS A 222 -22.85 26.51 16.19
C LYS A 222 -24.32 26.94 16.17
N GLY A 223 -24.94 27.08 14.99
CA GLY A 223 -26.35 27.40 14.85
C GLY A 223 -27.24 26.24 15.31
N GLN A 224 -26.90 25.01 14.95
CA GLN A 224 -27.64 23.80 15.37
C GLN A 224 -27.50 23.48 16.86
N ALA A 225 -26.37 23.84 17.48
CA ALA A 225 -26.15 23.61 18.93
C ALA A 225 -26.93 24.59 19.84
N ARG A 226 -27.60 25.60 19.28
CA ARG A 226 -28.37 26.63 20.03
C ARG A 226 -29.87 26.50 19.90
N GLY A 227 -30.37 25.56 19.13
CA GLY A 227 -31.78 25.22 18.97
C GLY A 227 -32.11 23.89 19.64
#